data_041551d6aa39a487dd721e908c854395
#
_entry.id   041551d6aa39a487dd721e908c854395
#
_cell.length_a   1.000
_cell.length_b   1.000
_cell.length_c   1.000
_cell.angle_alpha   90.00
_cell.angle_beta   90.00
_cell.angle_gamma   90.00
#
_symmetry.space_group_name_H-M   'P 1'
#
loop_
_entity.id
_entity.type
_entity.pdbx_description
1 polymer ?
#
loop_
_entity_poly.entity_id
_entity_poly.type
_entity_poly.pdbx_seq_one_letter_code
_entity_poly.pdbx_strand_id
1 'polypeptide(L)'
;DLTVDLMVTKQAQGLSPYTNPIRALGLSLAYNTVAHKLQIKPGTVGKPALWTEEKIAEDGEILVKGPQVFKGYWNLPEATKEAFTEDGWFKTGDIGEFDSDGFLRITDRKKELFVTSGGKNVAPHPIELAITGKPYIDQACLIGDAKKYLTALIVPDFPELHRYAKHNGIPACS
;
A
#
# COMPACT_ATOMS: atom_id res chain seq x y z
N ASP A 1 -15.95 -21.03 -14.34
CA ASP A 1 -16.28 -20.39 -13.04
C ASP A 1 -15.41 -20.92 -11.90
N LEU A 2 -15.10 -22.24 -11.87
CA LEU A 2 -14.17 -22.83 -10.90
C LEU A 2 -12.70 -22.34 -11.02
N THR A 3 -12.30 -21.83 -12.17
CA THR A 3 -10.92 -21.38 -12.43
C THR A 3 -10.59 -20.05 -11.76
N VAL A 4 -11.57 -19.18 -11.57
CA VAL A 4 -11.36 -17.86 -10.93
C VAL A 4 -11.26 -18.04 -9.41
N ASP A 5 -12.10 -18.88 -8.83
CA ASP A 5 -12.03 -19.23 -7.40
C ASP A 5 -10.72 -19.93 -7.02
N LEU A 6 -10.15 -20.74 -7.94
CA LEU A 6 -8.89 -21.44 -7.70
C LEU A 6 -7.67 -20.50 -7.76
N MET A 7 -7.71 -19.45 -8.59
CA MET A 7 -6.66 -18.44 -8.66
C MET A 7 -6.68 -17.52 -7.43
N VAL A 8 -7.86 -17.11 -7.00
CA VAL A 8 -8.03 -16.27 -5.79
C VAL A 8 -7.56 -17.03 -4.55
N THR A 9 -7.91 -18.31 -4.41
CA THR A 9 -7.49 -19.15 -3.28
C THR A 9 -6.01 -19.50 -3.31
N LYS A 10 -5.40 -19.75 -4.47
CA LYS A 10 -3.96 -20.02 -4.56
C LYS A 10 -3.09 -18.79 -4.26
N GLN A 11 -3.54 -17.61 -4.68
CA GLN A 11 -2.83 -16.36 -4.36
C GLN A 11 -2.99 -15.97 -2.88
N ALA A 12 -4.14 -16.26 -2.28
CA ALA A 12 -4.37 -16.04 -0.85
C ALA A 12 -3.59 -17.02 0.05
N GLN A 13 -3.31 -18.24 -0.40
CA GLN A 13 -2.51 -19.23 0.35
C GLN A 13 -1.02 -18.90 0.43
N GLY A 14 -0.51 -18.06 -0.46
CA GLY A 14 0.88 -17.56 -0.42
C GLY A 14 1.09 -16.30 0.41
N LEU A 15 0.01 -15.71 0.92
CA LEU A 15 0.07 -14.50 1.72
C LEU A 15 0.35 -14.87 3.19
N SER A 16 1.42 -14.30 3.76
CA SER A 16 1.74 -14.40 5.19
C SER A 16 0.52 -14.04 6.05
N PRO A 17 0.28 -14.69 7.20
CA PRO A 17 -0.81 -14.34 8.12
C PRO A 17 -0.74 -12.89 8.63
N TYR A 18 0.35 -12.19 8.36
CA TYR A 18 0.53 -10.76 8.64
C TYR A 18 0.23 -9.85 7.44
N THR A 19 -0.26 -10.40 6.32
CA THR A 19 -0.70 -9.57 5.19
C THR A 19 -1.97 -8.83 5.58
N ASN A 20 -1.89 -7.50 5.44
CA ASN A 20 -2.97 -6.58 5.68
C ASN A 20 -4.29 -7.11 5.09
N PRO A 21 -5.37 -7.21 5.88
CA PRO A 21 -6.68 -7.68 5.41
C PRO A 21 -7.19 -6.94 4.16
N ILE A 22 -6.76 -5.70 3.93
CA ILE A 22 -7.10 -4.94 2.71
C ILE A 22 -6.42 -5.51 1.46
N ARG A 23 -5.20 -6.05 1.54
CA ARG A 23 -4.60 -6.76 0.40
C ARG A 23 -5.34 -8.04 0.04
N ALA A 24 -5.88 -8.74 1.04
CA ALA A 24 -6.76 -9.89 0.82
C ALA A 24 -8.13 -9.46 0.28
N LEU A 25 -8.67 -8.33 0.75
CA LEU A 25 -9.86 -7.68 0.20
C LEU A 25 -9.63 -7.20 -1.25
N GLY A 26 -8.47 -6.64 -1.57
CA GLY A 26 -8.15 -6.13 -2.91
C GLY A 26 -8.27 -7.16 -4.03
N LEU A 27 -8.01 -8.43 -3.76
CA LEU A 27 -8.20 -9.52 -4.73
C LEU A 27 -9.69 -9.92 -4.87
N SER A 28 -10.48 -9.76 -3.82
CA SER A 28 -11.94 -9.99 -3.84
C SER A 28 -12.70 -8.84 -4.51
N LEU A 29 -12.14 -7.63 -4.51
CA LEU A 29 -12.76 -6.40 -5.00
C LEU A 29 -12.77 -6.26 -6.53
N ALA A 30 -12.04 -7.11 -7.24
CA ALA A 30 -11.92 -7.02 -8.69
C ALA A 30 -13.09 -7.64 -9.45
N TYR A 31 -14.05 -8.32 -8.79
CA TYR A 31 -15.16 -9.00 -9.45
C TYR A 31 -16.42 -8.13 -9.44
N ASN A 32 -16.84 -7.65 -10.61
CA ASN A 32 -18.11 -6.98 -10.78
C ASN A 32 -19.23 -7.99 -10.97
N THR A 33 -19.99 -8.26 -9.92
CA THR A 33 -21.07 -9.25 -9.90
C THR A 33 -22.26 -8.89 -10.80
N VAL A 34 -22.49 -7.62 -11.12
CA VAL A 34 -23.59 -7.20 -12.01
C VAL A 34 -23.28 -7.51 -13.47
N ALA A 35 -22.01 -7.40 -13.86
CA ALA A 35 -21.58 -7.65 -15.24
C ALA A 35 -20.88 -9.00 -15.44
N HIS A 36 -20.69 -9.80 -14.38
CA HIS A 36 -19.89 -11.03 -14.38
C HIS A 36 -18.49 -10.85 -15.02
N LYS A 37 -17.94 -9.65 -14.91
CA LYS A 37 -16.64 -9.29 -15.49
C LYS A 37 -15.66 -8.88 -14.39
N LEU A 38 -14.49 -9.49 -14.45
CA LEU A 38 -13.36 -9.07 -13.64
C LEU A 38 -12.89 -7.69 -14.12
N GLN A 39 -12.96 -6.68 -13.25
CA GLN A 39 -12.42 -5.36 -13.53
C GLN A 39 -11.09 -5.22 -12.81
N ILE A 40 -10.01 -5.32 -13.58
CA ILE A 40 -8.63 -5.15 -13.06
C ILE A 40 -8.08 -3.86 -13.61
N LYS A 41 -7.59 -3.00 -12.74
CA LYS A 41 -6.85 -1.79 -13.09
C LYS A 41 -5.49 -1.84 -12.39
N PRO A 42 -4.38 -2.02 -13.13
CA PRO A 42 -3.04 -2.08 -12.54
C PRO A 42 -2.74 -0.85 -11.69
N GLY A 43 -2.10 -1.04 -10.54
CA GLY A 43 -1.80 0.02 -9.58
C GLY A 43 -2.95 0.39 -8.64
N THR A 44 -4.08 -0.35 -8.68
CA THR A 44 -5.20 -0.21 -7.74
C THR A 44 -5.49 -1.52 -7.02
N VAL A 45 -6.23 -1.46 -5.92
CA VAL A 45 -6.70 -2.64 -5.19
C VAL A 45 -8.09 -3.10 -5.62
N GLY A 46 -8.72 -2.37 -6.54
CA GLY A 46 -10.04 -2.70 -7.07
C GLY A 46 -11.13 -1.73 -6.63
N LYS A 47 -12.38 -2.17 -6.79
CA LYS A 47 -13.59 -1.47 -6.32
C LYS A 47 -14.13 -2.16 -5.07
N PRO A 48 -14.92 -1.46 -4.24
CA PRO A 48 -15.56 -2.05 -3.08
C PRO A 48 -16.30 -3.35 -3.40
N ALA A 49 -16.12 -4.37 -2.56
CA ALA A 49 -16.85 -5.64 -2.68
C ALA A 49 -18.35 -5.44 -2.39
N LEU A 50 -19.16 -6.42 -2.76
CA LEU A 50 -20.58 -6.43 -2.40
C LEU A 50 -20.74 -6.28 -0.88
N TRP A 51 -21.67 -5.41 -0.48
CA TRP A 51 -21.98 -5.08 0.92
C TRP A 51 -20.80 -4.48 1.71
N THR A 52 -19.74 -4.03 1.02
CA THR A 52 -18.64 -3.27 1.60
C THR A 52 -18.82 -1.80 1.27
N GLU A 53 -18.76 -0.98 2.28
CA GLU A 53 -18.67 0.46 2.14
C GLU A 53 -17.24 0.87 2.43
N GLU A 54 -16.69 1.75 1.60
CA GLU A 54 -15.35 2.31 1.75
C GLU A 54 -15.43 3.82 1.61
N LYS A 55 -14.70 4.53 2.45
CA LYS A 55 -14.56 5.99 2.35
C LYS A 55 -13.15 6.41 2.75
N ILE A 56 -12.76 7.59 2.30
CA ILE A 56 -11.51 8.22 2.72
C ILE A 56 -11.84 9.25 3.80
N ALA A 57 -11.15 9.17 4.92
CA ALA A 57 -11.24 10.14 6.01
C ALA A 57 -10.54 11.46 5.63
N GLU A 58 -10.71 12.51 6.43
CA GLU A 58 -10.10 13.82 6.19
C GLU A 58 -8.56 13.77 6.17
N ASP A 59 -7.97 12.85 6.93
CA ASP A 59 -6.52 12.62 6.98
C ASP A 59 -6.00 11.66 5.89
N GLY A 60 -6.89 11.23 4.98
CA GLY A 60 -6.56 10.31 3.89
C GLY A 60 -6.63 8.83 4.26
N GLU A 61 -6.98 8.47 5.51
CA GLU A 61 -7.10 7.08 5.91
C GLU A 61 -8.30 6.40 5.25
N ILE A 62 -8.09 5.20 4.76
CA ILE A 62 -9.14 4.35 4.21
C ILE A 62 -9.96 3.77 5.37
N LEU A 63 -11.25 4.02 5.36
CA LEU A 63 -12.20 3.48 6.32
C LEU A 63 -13.11 2.48 5.63
N VAL A 64 -13.34 1.34 6.27
CA VAL A 64 -14.13 0.22 5.72
C VAL A 64 -15.25 -0.17 6.67
N LYS A 65 -16.44 -0.45 6.11
CA LYS A 65 -17.60 -0.95 6.83
C LYS A 65 -18.29 -2.05 6.04
N GLY A 66 -18.64 -3.14 6.70
CA GLY A 66 -19.33 -4.25 6.04
C GLY A 66 -19.34 -5.53 6.88
N PRO A 67 -20.09 -6.55 6.46
CA PRO A 67 -20.23 -7.79 7.21
C PRO A 67 -18.94 -8.62 7.31
N GLN A 68 -17.99 -8.39 6.42
CA GLN A 68 -16.67 -9.05 6.40
C GLN A 68 -15.68 -8.42 7.38
N VAL A 69 -15.98 -7.23 7.94
CA VAL A 69 -15.14 -6.60 8.95
C VAL A 69 -15.32 -7.33 10.27
N PHE A 70 -14.23 -7.67 10.93
CA PHE A 70 -14.28 -8.35 12.22
C PHE A 70 -14.94 -7.48 13.30
N LYS A 71 -15.51 -8.13 14.35
CA LYS A 71 -16.24 -7.42 15.40
C LYS A 71 -15.34 -6.77 16.46
N GLY A 72 -14.10 -7.18 16.53
CA GLY A 72 -13.14 -6.67 17.50
C GLY A 72 -12.04 -7.67 17.82
N TYR A 73 -11.05 -7.24 18.58
CA TYR A 73 -9.93 -8.07 19.05
C TYR A 73 -10.34 -8.88 20.28
N TRP A 74 -9.96 -10.15 20.30
CA TRP A 74 -10.28 -11.04 21.41
C TRP A 74 -9.66 -10.55 22.72
N ASN A 75 -10.48 -10.36 23.75
CA ASN A 75 -10.10 -9.87 25.09
C ASN A 75 -9.33 -8.52 25.10
N LEU A 76 -9.47 -7.69 24.05
CA LEU A 76 -8.80 -6.39 23.94
C LEU A 76 -9.81 -5.28 23.58
N PRO A 77 -10.67 -4.90 24.54
CA PRO A 77 -11.73 -3.90 24.28
C PRO A 77 -11.17 -2.52 23.89
N GLU A 78 -10.08 -2.08 24.53
CA GLU A 78 -9.48 -0.79 24.22
C GLU A 78 -8.89 -0.77 22.80
N ALA A 79 -8.14 -1.79 22.42
CA ALA A 79 -7.62 -1.91 21.05
C ALA A 79 -8.75 -2.01 20.01
N THR A 80 -9.86 -2.66 20.37
CA THR A 80 -11.05 -2.70 19.53
C THR A 80 -11.65 -1.30 19.36
N LYS A 81 -11.79 -0.55 20.44
CA LYS A 81 -12.32 0.82 20.41
C LYS A 81 -11.42 1.74 19.58
N GLU A 82 -10.11 1.59 19.67
CA GLU A 82 -9.15 2.34 18.85
C GLU A 82 -9.22 2.00 17.37
N ALA A 83 -9.53 0.74 17.03
CA ALA A 83 -9.59 0.25 15.66
C ALA A 83 -10.84 0.71 14.90
N PHE A 84 -11.85 1.24 15.60
CA PHE A 84 -13.08 1.70 14.97
C PHE A 84 -13.32 3.19 15.27
N THR A 85 -14.06 3.84 14.38
CA THR A 85 -14.63 5.17 14.62
C THR A 85 -15.89 5.04 15.46
N GLU A 86 -16.38 6.15 16.02
CA GLU A 86 -17.61 6.17 16.83
C GLU A 86 -18.85 5.71 16.04
N ASP A 87 -18.88 5.96 14.73
CA ASP A 87 -19.92 5.54 13.79
C ASP A 87 -19.69 4.14 13.19
N GLY A 88 -18.73 3.39 13.73
CA GLY A 88 -18.51 1.97 13.46
C GLY A 88 -17.75 1.66 12.16
N TRP A 89 -16.95 2.58 11.65
CA TRP A 89 -16.01 2.30 10.56
C TRP A 89 -14.71 1.75 11.08
N PHE A 90 -14.23 0.70 10.43
CA PHE A 90 -12.93 0.15 10.72
C PHE A 90 -11.82 1.03 10.12
N LYS A 91 -10.88 1.42 10.94
CA LYS A 91 -9.68 2.17 10.58
C LYS A 91 -8.63 1.19 10.06
N THR A 92 -8.29 1.30 8.77
CA THR A 92 -7.37 0.33 8.16
C THR A 92 -5.91 0.59 8.47
N GLY A 93 -5.58 1.82 8.82
CA GLY A 93 -4.20 2.29 8.96
C GLY A 93 -3.49 2.49 7.62
N ASP A 94 -4.20 2.37 6.51
CA ASP A 94 -3.68 2.61 5.17
C ASP A 94 -4.23 3.94 4.63
N ILE A 95 -3.39 4.68 3.93
CA ILE A 95 -3.74 5.93 3.25
C ILE A 95 -4.02 5.62 1.79
N GLY A 96 -5.05 6.24 1.23
CA GLY A 96 -5.40 6.00 -0.16
C GLY A 96 -6.37 7.02 -0.75
N GLU A 97 -6.68 6.80 -2.01
CA GLU A 97 -7.59 7.64 -2.78
C GLU A 97 -8.41 6.81 -3.75
N PHE A 98 -9.60 7.31 -4.08
CA PHE A 98 -10.38 6.78 -5.21
C PHE A 98 -10.02 7.54 -6.47
N ASP A 99 -9.81 6.81 -7.56
CA ASP A 99 -9.69 7.44 -8.86
C ASP A 99 -11.08 7.81 -9.46
N SER A 100 -11.07 8.46 -10.63
CA SER A 100 -12.29 8.89 -11.33
C SER A 100 -13.23 7.75 -11.72
N ASP A 101 -12.72 6.53 -11.81
CA ASP A 101 -13.49 5.33 -12.18
C ASP A 101 -13.99 4.57 -10.92
N GLY A 102 -13.67 5.07 -9.73
CA GLY A 102 -14.04 4.50 -8.44
C GLY A 102 -13.18 3.31 -8.02
N PHE A 103 -11.95 3.19 -8.54
CA PHE A 103 -10.98 2.21 -8.06
C PHE A 103 -10.18 2.80 -6.89
N LEU A 104 -10.03 2.02 -5.83
CA LEU A 104 -9.23 2.39 -4.69
C LEU A 104 -7.73 2.15 -4.97
N ARG A 105 -6.92 3.14 -4.67
CA ARG A 105 -5.46 3.07 -4.68
C ARG A 105 -4.94 3.29 -3.27
N ILE A 106 -4.12 2.37 -2.78
CA ILE A 106 -3.36 2.56 -1.53
C ILE A 106 -2.08 3.29 -1.90
N THR A 107 -1.83 4.40 -1.25
CA THR A 107 -0.65 5.24 -1.50
C THR A 107 0.43 5.04 -0.45
N ASP A 108 0.04 4.82 0.81
CA ASP A 108 1.00 4.61 1.91
C ASP A 108 0.32 3.99 3.14
N ARG A 109 1.11 3.80 4.20
CA ARG A 109 0.63 3.47 5.54
C ARG A 109 0.65 4.69 6.45
N LYS A 110 -0.42 4.88 7.21
CA LYS A 110 -0.55 6.00 8.14
C LYS A 110 0.59 6.08 9.16
N LYS A 111 1.06 4.93 9.67
CA LYS A 111 2.18 4.83 10.62
C LYS A 111 3.55 5.08 10.00
N GLU A 112 3.65 5.02 8.68
CA GLU A 112 4.89 5.21 7.93
C GLU A 112 5.02 6.63 7.36
N LEU A 113 3.97 7.47 7.49
CA LEU A 113 4.03 8.86 7.08
C LEU A 113 5.03 9.63 7.96
N PHE A 114 5.90 10.38 7.32
CA PHE A 114 6.73 11.35 8.00
C PHE A 114 5.97 12.65 8.23
N VAL A 115 6.06 13.18 9.43
CA VAL A 115 5.60 14.54 9.74
C VAL A 115 6.80 15.45 9.79
N THR A 116 7.00 16.25 8.76
CA THR A 116 8.11 17.22 8.74
C THR A 116 7.97 18.25 9.87
N SER A 117 9.05 18.91 10.24
CA SER A 117 9.03 19.96 11.29
C SER A 117 8.09 21.13 10.96
N GLY A 118 7.66 21.27 9.71
CA GLY A 118 6.63 22.21 9.26
C GLY A 118 5.20 21.67 9.31
N GLY A 119 4.97 20.45 9.87
CA GLY A 119 3.65 19.81 9.95
C GLY A 119 3.14 19.19 8.65
N LYS A 120 3.97 19.08 7.61
CA LYS A 120 3.58 18.47 6.34
C LYS A 120 3.76 16.96 6.40
N ASN A 121 2.69 16.22 6.09
CA ASN A 121 2.75 14.77 5.91
C ASN A 121 3.43 14.44 4.58
N VAL A 122 4.35 13.50 4.60
CA VAL A 122 5.06 12.99 3.43
C VAL A 122 5.04 11.48 3.46
N ALA A 123 4.58 10.90 2.36
CA ALA A 123 4.61 9.47 2.11
C ALA A 123 6.00 9.05 1.62
N PRO A 124 6.80 8.27 2.38
CA PRO A 124 8.15 7.90 1.96
C PRO A 124 8.15 6.89 0.81
N HIS A 125 7.28 5.91 0.86
CA HIS A 125 7.29 4.78 -0.07
C HIS A 125 7.17 5.15 -1.56
N PRO A 126 6.27 6.04 -2.02
CA PRO A 126 6.23 6.47 -3.41
C PRO A 126 7.53 7.15 -3.88
N ILE A 127 8.19 7.89 -2.99
CA ILE A 127 9.46 8.56 -3.29
C ILE A 127 10.58 7.53 -3.40
N GLU A 128 10.66 6.59 -2.47
CA GLU A 128 11.64 5.50 -2.48
C GLU A 128 11.49 4.64 -3.74
N LEU A 129 10.25 4.30 -4.14
CA LEU A 129 9.97 3.60 -5.40
C LEU A 129 10.41 4.39 -6.62
N ALA A 130 10.20 5.71 -6.63
CA ALA A 130 10.64 6.55 -7.74
C ALA A 130 12.17 6.63 -7.86
N ILE A 131 12.87 6.55 -6.72
CA ILE A 131 14.35 6.51 -6.66
C ILE A 131 14.86 5.15 -7.11
N THR A 132 14.35 4.05 -6.54
CA THR A 132 14.78 2.67 -6.86
C THR A 132 14.39 2.24 -8.28
N GLY A 133 13.40 2.90 -8.89
CA GLY A 133 13.09 2.72 -10.31
C GLY A 133 14.12 3.29 -11.28
N LYS A 134 15.19 3.94 -10.78
CA LYS A 134 16.27 4.47 -11.62
C LYS A 134 17.39 3.43 -11.77
N PRO A 135 18.05 3.35 -12.94
CA PRO A 135 19.20 2.52 -13.10
C PRO A 135 20.28 2.90 -12.08
N TYR A 136 21.09 1.94 -11.69
CA TYR A 136 22.23 2.09 -10.75
C TYR A 136 21.85 2.26 -9.27
N ILE A 137 20.58 2.15 -8.91
CA ILE A 137 20.11 2.22 -7.53
C ILE A 137 19.45 0.88 -7.18
N ASP A 138 19.99 0.19 -6.17
CA ASP A 138 19.43 -1.05 -5.64
C ASP A 138 18.38 -0.79 -4.56
N GLN A 139 18.70 0.08 -3.60
CA GLN A 139 17.79 0.42 -2.50
C GLN A 139 17.85 1.91 -2.19
N ALA A 140 16.73 2.43 -1.70
CA ALA A 140 16.63 3.78 -1.16
C ALA A 140 15.81 3.74 0.14
N CYS A 141 16.25 4.50 1.13
CA CYS A 141 15.54 4.73 2.38
C CYS A 141 15.43 6.22 2.64
N LEU A 142 14.22 6.72 2.76
CA LEU A 142 13.96 8.13 3.03
C LEU A 142 14.07 8.41 4.53
N ILE A 143 14.66 9.52 4.89
CA ILE A 143 14.81 9.97 6.27
C ILE A 143 14.30 11.40 6.35
N GLY A 144 13.31 11.67 7.22
CA GLY A 144 12.72 13.00 7.23
C GLY A 144 11.75 13.29 8.35
N ASP A 145 11.45 12.31 9.21
CA ASP A 145 10.51 12.51 10.31
C ASP A 145 11.04 13.58 11.27
N ALA A 146 10.18 14.55 11.62
CA ALA A 146 10.49 15.72 12.43
C ALA A 146 11.64 16.61 11.89
N LYS A 147 12.07 16.43 10.63
CA LYS A 147 13.14 17.22 10.00
C LYS A 147 12.60 18.34 9.11
N LYS A 148 13.43 19.37 8.88
CA LYS A 148 13.09 20.48 7.97
C LYS A 148 13.16 20.08 6.49
N TYR A 149 13.91 19.05 6.17
CA TYR A 149 14.14 18.55 4.82
C TYR A 149 14.20 17.04 4.82
N LEU A 150 13.91 16.45 3.68
CA LEU A 150 14.03 15.03 3.44
C LEU A 150 15.43 14.72 2.92
N THR A 151 15.98 13.61 3.36
CA THR A 151 17.23 13.04 2.86
C THR A 151 16.97 11.59 2.48
N ALA A 152 17.75 11.07 1.53
CA ALA A 152 17.68 9.67 1.16
C ALA A 152 19.05 9.01 1.38
N LEU A 153 19.02 7.84 2.03
CA LEU A 153 20.12 6.91 2.02
C LEU A 153 19.97 6.02 0.82
N ILE A 154 21.00 5.95 -0.03
CA ILE A 154 20.94 5.22 -1.29
C ILE A 154 22.00 4.12 -1.29
N VAL A 155 21.59 2.91 -1.63
CA VAL A 155 22.50 1.78 -1.91
C VAL A 155 22.62 1.66 -3.43
N PRO A 156 23.84 1.81 -3.99
CA PRO A 156 24.05 1.66 -5.42
C PRO A 156 23.92 0.19 -5.88
N ASP A 157 23.46 -0.03 -7.10
CA ASP A 157 23.58 -1.31 -7.80
C ASP A 157 25.03 -1.45 -8.33
N PHE A 158 25.91 -2.01 -7.51
CA PHE A 158 27.33 -2.18 -7.86
C PHE A 158 27.57 -3.02 -9.13
N PRO A 159 26.87 -4.14 -9.36
CA PRO A 159 26.94 -4.86 -10.62
C PRO A 159 26.66 -4.01 -11.86
N GLU A 160 25.61 -3.19 -11.81
CA GLU A 160 25.26 -2.30 -12.92
C GLU A 160 26.27 -1.15 -13.08
N LEU A 161 26.75 -0.59 -11.98
CA LEU A 161 27.79 0.43 -12.01
C LEU A 161 29.10 -0.11 -12.61
N HIS A 162 29.49 -1.32 -12.26
CA HIS A 162 30.68 -1.97 -12.86
C HIS A 162 30.51 -2.21 -14.36
N ARG A 163 29.31 -2.62 -14.81
CA ARG A 163 29.00 -2.77 -16.23
C ARG A 163 29.11 -1.43 -16.98
N TYR A 164 28.54 -0.40 -16.39
CA TYR A 164 28.59 0.95 -16.94
C TYR A 164 30.03 1.47 -17.04
N ALA A 165 30.80 1.34 -15.95
CA ALA A 165 32.21 1.77 -15.91
C ALA A 165 33.05 1.05 -17.00
N LYS A 166 32.90 -0.27 -17.12
CA LYS A 166 33.56 -1.06 -18.14
C LYS A 166 33.22 -0.63 -19.57
N HIS A 167 31.93 -0.35 -19.82
CA HIS A 167 31.45 0.07 -21.13
C HIS A 167 31.97 1.47 -21.53
N ASN A 168 32.12 2.35 -20.54
CA ASN A 168 32.57 3.73 -20.76
C ASN A 168 34.07 3.95 -20.51
N GLY A 169 34.85 2.89 -20.28
CA GLY A 169 36.31 2.99 -20.05
C GLY A 169 36.68 3.73 -18.77
N ILE A 170 35.79 3.79 -17.78
CA ILE A 170 36.02 4.42 -16.49
C ILE A 170 36.77 3.42 -15.59
N PRO A 171 37.94 3.79 -15.03
CA PRO A 171 38.64 2.90 -14.11
C PRO A 171 37.77 2.62 -12.88
N ALA A 172 37.55 1.35 -12.57
CA ALA A 172 36.86 0.97 -11.36
C ALA A 172 37.69 1.37 -10.14
N CYS A 173 37.13 2.15 -9.22
CA CYS A 173 37.73 2.34 -7.91
C CYS A 173 37.67 1.00 -7.16
N SER A 174 38.83 0.51 -6.74
CA SER A 174 39.00 -0.65 -5.87
C SER A 174 38.47 -0.36 -4.46
#